data_e171c22b191cda179c7f19d851c193e1
#
_entry.id   e171c22b191cda179c7f19d851c193e1
#
_cell.length_a   1.000
_cell.length_b   1.000
_cell.length_c   1.000
_cell.angle_alpha   90.00
_cell.angle_beta   90.00
_cell.angle_gamma   90.00
#
_symmetry.space_group_name_H-M   'P 1'
#
loop_
_entity.id
_entity.type
_entity.pdbx_description
1 polymer ?
#
loop_
_entity_poly.entity_id
_entity_poly.type
_entity_poly.pdbx_seq_one_letter_code
_entity_poly.pdbx_strand_id
1 'polypeptide(L)'
;MYTQLRTVTVSAAACIGLCFVQPAVALPASDGCSLPRDLRLEITAKYPGARVVNLKDLLVDDRKFFQSDHGKACPGLIKLDFYGDGKPTLALVLITKNGAKDNTQLVVTHEVEAKWRITPLDTGGPIAPVVWGQPPGKYTDVYGNKTVRARQPVIVFCKYEAWAILYAWTGKGVSKIWIMD
;
A
#
# COMPACT_ATOMS: atom_id res chain seq x y z
N MET A 1 -25.30 -26.59 80.38
CA MET A 1 -24.54 -26.62 79.08
C MET A 1 -25.20 -25.59 78.14
N TYR A 2 -24.73 -24.32 78.21
CA TYR A 2 -25.35 -23.22 77.45
C TYR A 2 -24.45 -22.90 76.25
N THR A 3 -24.98 -23.07 75.03
CA THR A 3 -24.30 -22.70 73.78
C THR A 3 -24.66 -21.28 73.40
N GLN A 4 -23.65 -20.42 73.40
CA GLN A 4 -23.76 -19.02 72.93
C GLN A 4 -23.74 -18.92 71.40
N LEU A 5 -24.80 -18.41 70.82
CA LEU A 5 -24.83 -17.99 69.42
C LEU A 5 -24.14 -16.62 69.28
N ARG A 6 -23.10 -16.55 68.47
CA ARG A 6 -22.47 -15.29 68.06
C ARG A 6 -23.09 -14.82 66.73
N THR A 7 -23.72 -13.67 66.78
CA THR A 7 -24.27 -12.96 65.64
C THR A 7 -23.10 -12.25 64.90
N VAL A 8 -22.88 -12.58 63.61
CA VAL A 8 -21.92 -11.90 62.75
C VAL A 8 -22.67 -10.89 61.91
N THR A 9 -22.41 -9.61 62.14
CA THR A 9 -22.94 -8.50 61.36
C THR A 9 -22.03 -8.27 60.17
N VAL A 10 -22.55 -8.49 58.93
CA VAL A 10 -21.85 -8.23 57.68
C VAL A 10 -22.21 -6.80 57.25
N SER A 11 -21.23 -5.89 57.29
CA SER A 11 -21.35 -4.55 56.72
C SER A 11 -21.09 -4.60 55.22
N ALA A 12 -22.10 -4.32 54.41
CA ALA A 12 -21.97 -4.15 52.98
C ALA A 12 -21.46 -2.73 52.67
N ALA A 13 -20.22 -2.62 52.26
CA ALA A 13 -19.66 -1.40 51.69
C ALA A 13 -20.02 -1.29 50.19
N ALA A 14 -20.88 -0.35 49.82
CA ALA A 14 -21.23 -0.04 48.46
C ALA A 14 -20.12 0.78 47.80
N CYS A 15 -19.29 0.17 46.97
CA CYS A 15 -18.35 0.86 46.11
C CYS A 15 -19.10 1.44 44.88
N ILE A 16 -19.37 2.74 44.90
CA ILE A 16 -19.86 3.47 43.72
C ILE A 16 -18.67 3.69 42.81
N GLY A 17 -18.52 2.80 41.82
CA GLY A 17 -17.53 2.93 40.72
C GLY A 17 -17.99 4.00 39.73
N LEU A 18 -17.35 5.18 39.76
CA LEU A 18 -17.47 6.14 38.65
C LEU A 18 -16.82 5.56 37.41
N CYS A 19 -17.62 5.07 36.47
CA CYS A 19 -17.15 4.75 35.11
C CYS A 19 -16.85 6.06 34.36
N PHE A 20 -15.57 6.43 34.30
CA PHE A 20 -15.10 7.46 33.36
C PHE A 20 -15.22 6.89 31.94
N VAL A 21 -16.27 7.28 31.24
CA VAL A 21 -16.35 7.06 29.79
C VAL A 21 -15.37 8.03 29.12
N GLN A 22 -14.18 7.53 28.79
CA GLN A 22 -13.24 8.29 27.95
C GLN A 22 -13.83 8.36 26.53
N PRO A 23 -13.96 9.57 25.94
CA PRO A 23 -14.32 9.67 24.54
C PRO A 23 -13.23 9.01 23.71
N ALA A 24 -13.60 7.97 22.95
CA ALA A 24 -12.72 7.36 21.95
C ALA A 24 -12.37 8.44 20.93
N VAL A 25 -11.15 8.96 21.00
CA VAL A 25 -10.60 9.82 19.94
C VAL A 25 -10.50 8.94 18.69
N ALA A 26 -11.43 9.12 17.76
CA ALA A 26 -11.38 8.48 16.46
C ALA A 26 -10.08 8.94 15.79
N LEU A 27 -9.10 8.04 15.68
CA LEU A 27 -7.91 8.26 14.85
C LEU A 27 -8.42 8.57 13.43
N PRO A 28 -7.90 9.62 12.77
CA PRO A 28 -8.26 9.90 11.40
C PRO A 28 -7.99 8.63 10.58
N ALA A 29 -9.00 8.16 9.85
CA ALA A 29 -8.86 7.04 8.94
C ALA A 29 -7.67 7.34 8.02
N SER A 30 -6.57 6.61 8.16
CA SER A 30 -5.44 6.74 7.25
C SER A 30 -5.99 6.39 5.86
N ASP A 31 -5.94 7.34 4.96
CA ASP A 31 -6.19 7.10 3.55
C ASP A 31 -5.13 6.09 3.12
N GLY A 32 -5.40 4.88 2.84
CA GLY A 32 -4.45 3.77 2.63
C GLY A 32 -3.16 4.10 1.85
N CYS A 33 -2.91 5.40 1.57
CA CYS A 33 -1.76 5.99 0.87
C CYS A 33 -0.65 6.52 1.79
N SER A 34 -0.69 6.27 3.11
CA SER A 34 0.33 6.77 4.03
C SER A 34 1.63 5.97 3.97
N LEU A 35 2.75 6.67 3.86
CA LEU A 35 4.10 6.09 3.88
C LEU A 35 4.71 6.14 5.29
N PRO A 36 5.61 5.20 5.63
CA PRO A 36 6.51 5.34 6.78
C PRO A 36 7.24 6.68 6.74
N ARG A 37 7.46 7.28 7.91
CA ARG A 37 8.04 8.63 8.01
C ARG A 37 9.42 8.72 7.38
N ASP A 38 10.27 7.74 7.64
CA ASP A 38 11.63 7.61 7.12
C ASP A 38 11.63 7.49 5.58
N LEU A 39 10.80 6.59 5.04
CA LEU A 39 10.64 6.45 3.58
C LEU A 39 10.14 7.76 2.94
N ARG A 40 9.21 8.47 3.59
CA ARG A 40 8.70 9.76 3.09
C ARG A 40 9.82 10.78 2.97
N LEU A 41 10.73 10.85 3.94
CA LEU A 41 11.88 11.73 3.89
C LEU A 41 12.82 11.38 2.72
N GLU A 42 13.11 10.11 2.51
CA GLU A 42 13.92 9.62 1.39
C GLU A 42 13.27 9.92 0.01
N ILE A 43 11.96 9.70 -0.11
CA ILE A 43 11.21 10.06 -1.33
C ILE A 43 11.26 11.56 -1.57
N THR A 44 11.06 12.40 -0.55
CA THR A 44 11.09 13.85 -0.69
C THR A 44 12.48 14.35 -1.09
N ALA A 45 13.55 13.75 -0.55
CA ALA A 45 14.92 14.09 -0.91
C ALA A 45 15.24 13.72 -2.36
N LYS A 46 14.80 12.54 -2.82
CA LYS A 46 15.07 12.04 -4.18
C LYS A 46 14.15 12.66 -5.25
N TYR A 47 12.91 12.95 -4.88
CA TYR A 47 11.86 13.49 -5.76
C TYR A 47 11.20 14.70 -5.10
N PRO A 48 11.83 15.88 -5.11
CA PRO A 48 11.28 17.08 -4.47
C PRO A 48 9.88 17.42 -4.97
N GLY A 49 8.93 17.61 -4.03
CA GLY A 49 7.54 17.92 -4.35
C GLY A 49 6.71 16.72 -4.87
N ALA A 50 7.28 15.52 -4.92
CA ALA A 50 6.52 14.34 -5.31
C ALA A 50 5.51 13.94 -4.24
N ARG A 51 4.40 13.35 -4.69
CA ARG A 51 3.36 12.77 -3.84
C ARG A 51 2.83 11.48 -4.42
N VAL A 52 2.33 10.60 -3.57
CA VAL A 52 1.70 9.34 -3.99
C VAL A 52 0.37 9.64 -4.66
N VAL A 53 0.08 8.94 -5.76
CA VAL A 53 -1.22 9.00 -6.43
C VAL A 53 -2.32 8.55 -5.46
N ASN A 54 -3.39 9.30 -5.39
CA ASN A 54 -4.58 8.98 -4.61
C ASN A 54 -5.84 8.98 -5.49
N LEU A 55 -6.99 8.61 -4.94
CA LEU A 55 -8.24 8.50 -5.70
C LEU A 55 -8.67 9.80 -6.39
N LYS A 56 -8.30 10.98 -5.87
CA LYS A 56 -8.66 12.28 -6.45
C LYS A 56 -7.86 12.57 -7.72
N ASP A 57 -6.72 11.94 -7.89
CA ASP A 57 -5.82 12.13 -9.03
C ASP A 57 -6.26 11.34 -10.27
N LEU A 58 -7.10 10.32 -10.08
CA LEU A 58 -7.60 9.49 -11.16
C LEU A 58 -8.70 10.18 -11.94
N LEU A 59 -8.78 9.89 -13.23
CA LEU A 59 -9.95 10.22 -14.05
C LEU A 59 -11.20 9.59 -13.42
N VAL A 60 -12.36 10.16 -13.72
CA VAL A 60 -13.63 9.75 -13.09
C VAL A 60 -13.91 8.26 -13.29
N ASP A 61 -13.72 7.75 -14.52
CA ASP A 61 -14.01 6.36 -14.83
C ASP A 61 -12.92 5.42 -14.30
N ASP A 62 -11.64 5.78 -14.39
CA ASP A 62 -10.54 5.04 -13.76
C ASP A 62 -10.76 4.88 -12.25
N ARG A 63 -11.26 5.91 -11.59
CA ARG A 63 -11.60 5.87 -10.16
C ARG A 63 -12.70 4.86 -9.86
N LYS A 64 -13.75 4.83 -10.70
CA LYS A 64 -14.86 3.87 -10.54
C LYS A 64 -14.35 2.43 -10.73
N PHE A 65 -13.59 2.16 -11.79
CA PHE A 65 -12.99 0.86 -12.04
C PHE A 65 -12.10 0.44 -10.88
N PHE A 66 -11.18 1.32 -10.46
CA PHE A 66 -10.29 1.01 -9.34
C PHE A 66 -11.07 0.69 -8.05
N GLN A 67 -12.10 1.47 -7.72
CA GLN A 67 -12.90 1.25 -6.52
C GLN A 67 -13.74 -0.03 -6.61
N SER A 68 -14.23 -0.38 -7.82
CA SER A 68 -14.92 -1.66 -8.06
C SER A 68 -14.02 -2.85 -7.80
N ASP A 69 -12.78 -2.80 -8.28
CA ASP A 69 -11.86 -3.94 -8.27
C ASP A 69 -11.06 -4.04 -6.96
N HIS A 70 -10.74 -2.90 -6.34
CA HIS A 70 -9.80 -2.80 -5.22
C HIS A 70 -10.40 -2.11 -3.98
N GLY A 71 -11.66 -1.69 -4.02
CA GLY A 71 -12.37 -1.09 -2.89
C GLY A 71 -11.74 0.21 -2.41
N LYS A 72 -11.36 0.25 -1.13
CA LYS A 72 -10.75 1.41 -0.47
C LYS A 72 -9.21 1.40 -0.49
N ALA A 73 -8.60 0.56 -1.31
CA ALA A 73 -7.14 0.51 -1.43
C ALA A 73 -6.58 1.85 -1.94
N CYS A 74 -5.30 2.08 -1.72
CA CYS A 74 -4.59 3.22 -2.31
C CYS A 74 -4.23 2.93 -3.77
N PRO A 75 -4.63 3.75 -4.74
CA PRO A 75 -4.30 3.49 -6.13
C PRO A 75 -2.82 3.66 -6.45
N GLY A 76 -2.09 4.44 -5.68
CA GLY A 76 -0.67 4.69 -5.90
C GLY A 76 0.28 3.97 -4.94
N LEU A 77 -0.20 3.03 -4.12
CA LEU A 77 0.64 2.34 -3.13
C LEU A 77 0.19 0.90 -2.91
N ILE A 78 1.13 -0.03 -3.03
CA ILE A 78 0.96 -1.41 -2.57
C ILE A 78 2.15 -1.86 -1.73
N LYS A 79 1.89 -2.83 -0.85
CA LYS A 79 2.90 -3.51 -0.03
C LYS A 79 2.85 -5.01 -0.34
N LEU A 80 3.99 -5.59 -0.72
CA LEU A 80 4.13 -7.01 -1.05
C LEU A 80 5.57 -7.47 -0.80
N ASP A 81 5.81 -8.79 -0.79
CA ASP A 81 7.17 -9.36 -0.79
C ASP A 81 7.62 -9.60 -2.23
N PHE A 82 7.99 -8.52 -2.93
CA PHE A 82 8.36 -8.57 -4.35
C PHE A 82 9.66 -9.34 -4.61
N TYR A 83 10.62 -9.23 -3.71
CA TYR A 83 11.94 -9.86 -3.86
C TYR A 83 11.99 -11.28 -3.28
N GLY A 84 11.01 -11.69 -2.46
CA GLY A 84 10.94 -13.01 -1.85
C GLY A 84 11.96 -13.24 -0.73
N ASP A 85 12.37 -12.18 -0.09
CA ASP A 85 13.29 -12.22 1.05
C ASP A 85 12.59 -12.07 2.42
N GLY A 86 11.25 -12.10 2.40
CA GLY A 86 10.41 -11.94 3.58
C GLY A 86 10.29 -10.51 4.08
N LYS A 87 10.90 -9.54 3.40
CA LYS A 87 10.82 -8.12 3.74
C LYS A 87 9.78 -7.41 2.87
N PRO A 88 9.04 -6.45 3.45
CA PRO A 88 8.07 -5.71 2.67
C PRO A 88 8.77 -4.81 1.63
N THR A 89 8.28 -4.91 0.41
CA THR A 89 8.55 -3.97 -0.67
C THR A 89 7.32 -3.08 -0.83
N LEU A 90 7.51 -1.78 -1.01
CA LEU A 90 6.44 -0.87 -1.37
C LEU A 90 6.63 -0.44 -2.83
N ALA A 91 5.61 -0.67 -3.67
CA ALA A 91 5.56 -0.10 -5.00
C ALA A 91 4.69 1.16 -4.97
N LEU A 92 5.23 2.26 -5.48
CA LEU A 92 4.65 3.60 -5.41
C LEU A 92 4.46 4.17 -6.80
N VAL A 93 3.29 4.71 -7.07
CA VAL A 93 3.09 5.64 -8.19
C VAL A 93 3.18 7.05 -7.65
N LEU A 94 4.22 7.75 -8.04
CA LEU A 94 4.48 9.13 -7.63
C LEU A 94 4.05 10.09 -8.74
N ILE A 95 3.34 11.15 -8.38
CA ILE A 95 3.22 12.34 -9.23
C ILE A 95 4.44 13.20 -8.97
N THR A 96 5.21 13.45 -10.02
CA THR A 96 6.43 14.26 -10.01
C THR A 96 6.26 15.46 -10.94
N LYS A 97 7.14 16.44 -10.83
CA LYS A 97 7.19 17.57 -11.75
C LYS A 97 8.27 17.34 -12.81
N ASN A 98 7.92 17.54 -14.07
CA ASN A 98 8.87 17.64 -15.16
C ASN A 98 8.72 19.04 -15.78
N GLY A 99 9.50 20.00 -15.29
CA GLY A 99 9.27 21.41 -15.56
C GLY A 99 7.91 21.87 -15.00
N ALA A 100 7.08 22.48 -15.84
CA ALA A 100 5.74 22.94 -15.47
C ALA A 100 4.67 21.84 -15.52
N LYS A 101 4.96 20.65 -16.04
CA LYS A 101 3.98 19.57 -16.25
C LYS A 101 4.12 18.51 -15.18
N ASP A 102 2.96 17.94 -14.80
CA ASP A 102 2.95 16.73 -14.00
C ASP A 102 3.35 15.53 -14.84
N ASN A 103 4.05 14.62 -14.23
CA ASN A 103 4.40 13.32 -14.78
C ASN A 103 4.25 12.27 -13.67
N THR A 104 4.06 11.02 -14.03
CA THR A 104 3.97 9.95 -13.06
C THR A 104 5.12 8.97 -13.21
N GLN A 105 5.56 8.43 -12.09
CA GLN A 105 6.67 7.47 -12.03
C GLN A 105 6.33 6.31 -11.12
N LEU A 106 6.52 5.09 -11.61
CA LEU A 106 6.50 3.89 -10.78
C LEU A 106 7.87 3.70 -10.16
N VAL A 107 7.92 3.64 -8.84
CA VAL A 107 9.12 3.31 -8.08
C VAL A 107 8.85 2.14 -7.15
N VAL A 108 9.87 1.32 -6.93
CA VAL A 108 9.86 0.26 -5.93
C VAL A 108 10.83 0.63 -4.82
N THR A 109 10.37 0.52 -3.58
CA THR A 109 11.18 0.79 -2.40
C THR A 109 11.34 -0.47 -1.58
N HIS A 110 12.55 -0.76 -1.16
CA HIS A 110 12.90 -1.95 -0.40
C HIS A 110 13.86 -1.59 0.71
N GLU A 111 13.61 -2.08 1.93
CA GLU A 111 14.47 -1.82 3.07
C GLU A 111 15.63 -2.82 3.11
N VAL A 112 16.85 -2.31 2.96
CA VAL A 112 18.10 -3.07 3.05
C VAL A 112 18.97 -2.44 4.12
N GLU A 113 19.36 -3.21 5.14
CA GLU A 113 20.21 -2.73 6.24
C GLU A 113 19.69 -1.44 6.90
N ALA A 114 18.40 -1.40 7.20
CA ALA A 114 17.68 -0.26 7.77
C ALA A 114 17.75 1.04 6.91
N LYS A 115 17.99 0.91 5.61
CA LYS A 115 17.95 2.01 4.63
C LYS A 115 17.01 1.69 3.49
N TRP A 116 16.27 2.68 3.04
CA TRP A 116 15.40 2.52 1.88
C TRP A 116 16.17 2.62 0.57
N ARG A 117 16.15 1.55 -0.20
CA ARG A 117 16.60 1.58 -1.60
C ARG A 117 15.41 1.91 -2.48
N ILE A 118 15.46 3.02 -3.21
CA ILE A 118 14.40 3.49 -4.10
C ILE A 118 14.86 3.28 -5.54
N THR A 119 14.17 2.40 -6.27
CA THR A 119 14.49 2.03 -7.66
C THR A 119 13.34 2.44 -8.57
N PRO A 120 13.54 3.33 -9.55
CA PRO A 120 12.54 3.62 -10.57
C PRO A 120 12.37 2.40 -11.48
N LEU A 121 11.13 2.06 -11.81
CA LEU A 121 10.80 0.98 -12.75
C LEU A 121 10.29 1.53 -14.08
N ASP A 122 9.39 2.53 -14.04
CA ASP A 122 8.75 3.05 -15.25
C ASP A 122 8.18 4.46 -15.06
N THR A 123 7.72 5.04 -16.16
CA THR A 123 7.01 6.33 -16.19
C THR A 123 5.61 6.12 -16.77
N GLY A 124 4.60 6.74 -16.15
CA GLY A 124 3.20 6.59 -16.56
C GLY A 124 2.64 7.76 -17.38
N GLY A 125 3.44 8.82 -17.61
CA GLY A 125 3.00 10.03 -18.30
C GLY A 125 2.17 10.98 -17.42
N PRO A 126 1.43 11.93 -18.01
CA PRO A 126 0.73 13.00 -17.28
C PRO A 126 -0.58 12.56 -16.63
N ILE A 127 -1.18 11.48 -17.08
CA ILE A 127 -2.42 10.93 -16.51
C ILE A 127 -2.04 9.88 -15.48
N ALA A 128 -2.58 10.00 -14.26
CA ALA A 128 -2.24 9.14 -13.15
C ALA A 128 -2.68 7.68 -13.38
N PRO A 129 -1.73 6.74 -13.50
CA PRO A 129 -2.02 5.32 -13.49
C PRO A 129 -2.15 4.81 -12.05
N VAL A 130 -2.53 3.55 -11.92
CA VAL A 130 -2.69 2.84 -10.66
C VAL A 130 -1.71 1.69 -10.53
N VAL A 131 -1.53 1.18 -9.29
CA VAL A 131 -0.70 0.02 -9.02
C VAL A 131 -1.42 -0.96 -8.11
N TRP A 132 -1.30 -2.26 -8.39
CA TRP A 132 -1.76 -3.33 -7.51
C TRP A 132 -0.87 -4.56 -7.59
N GLY A 133 -1.02 -5.46 -6.63
CA GLY A 133 -0.31 -6.73 -6.59
C GLY A 133 -1.15 -7.87 -7.15
N GLN A 134 -0.48 -8.84 -7.80
CA GLN A 134 -1.07 -10.12 -8.14
C GLN A 134 -0.24 -11.27 -7.54
N PRO A 135 -0.84 -12.44 -7.29
CA PRO A 135 -0.14 -13.59 -6.70
C PRO A 135 0.99 -14.11 -7.60
N PRO A 136 1.89 -14.95 -7.09
CA PRO A 136 2.81 -15.71 -7.92
C PRO A 136 2.06 -16.52 -8.99
N GLY A 137 2.67 -16.67 -10.19
CA GLY A 137 2.00 -17.36 -11.28
C GLY A 137 2.77 -17.35 -12.58
N LYS A 138 2.13 -17.88 -13.61
CA LYS A 138 2.59 -17.82 -15.00
C LYS A 138 1.84 -16.70 -15.72
N TYR A 139 2.57 -15.73 -16.24
CA TYR A 139 2.04 -14.55 -16.93
C TYR A 139 2.59 -14.50 -18.34
N THR A 140 1.73 -14.34 -19.32
CA THR A 140 2.10 -14.20 -20.72
C THR A 140 1.73 -12.80 -21.19
N ASP A 141 2.57 -12.20 -22.02
CA ASP A 141 2.30 -10.89 -22.59
C ASP A 141 1.09 -10.94 -23.55
N VAL A 142 0.53 -9.76 -23.82
CA VAL A 142 -0.66 -9.62 -24.67
C VAL A 142 -0.48 -10.21 -26.07
N TYR A 143 0.75 -10.27 -26.57
CA TYR A 143 1.09 -10.80 -27.89
C TYR A 143 1.43 -12.30 -27.87
N GLY A 144 1.50 -12.94 -26.71
CA GLY A 144 1.88 -14.35 -26.58
C GLY A 144 3.38 -14.65 -26.77
N ASN A 145 4.21 -13.62 -26.97
CA ASN A 145 5.62 -13.77 -27.32
C ASN A 145 6.53 -14.01 -26.12
N LYS A 146 6.13 -13.49 -24.94
CA LYS A 146 6.94 -13.57 -23.72
C LYS A 146 6.12 -14.11 -22.56
N THR A 147 6.66 -15.11 -21.90
CA THR A 147 6.07 -15.68 -20.69
C THR A 147 7.04 -15.56 -19.53
N VAL A 148 6.54 -15.10 -18.38
CA VAL A 148 7.27 -15.02 -17.12
C VAL A 148 6.61 -15.94 -16.11
N ARG A 149 7.41 -16.76 -15.42
CA ARG A 149 6.97 -17.55 -14.27
C ARG A 149 7.45 -16.86 -13.00
N ALA A 150 6.57 -16.14 -12.34
CA ALA A 150 6.85 -15.45 -11.09
C ALA A 150 6.70 -16.42 -9.92
N ARG A 151 7.71 -16.49 -9.06
CA ARG A 151 7.68 -17.25 -7.80
C ARG A 151 7.22 -16.37 -6.61
N GLN A 152 7.24 -15.07 -6.79
CA GLN A 152 6.86 -14.05 -5.82
C GLN A 152 5.67 -13.25 -6.33
N PRO A 153 4.95 -12.51 -5.47
CA PRO A 153 3.93 -11.57 -5.90
C PRO A 153 4.48 -10.59 -6.94
N VAL A 154 3.67 -10.23 -7.91
CA VAL A 154 4.04 -9.34 -9.00
C VAL A 154 3.36 -7.98 -8.86
N ILE A 155 3.94 -6.96 -9.47
CA ILE A 155 3.42 -5.60 -9.51
C ILE A 155 2.74 -5.39 -10.85
N VAL A 156 1.48 -4.95 -10.84
CA VAL A 156 0.78 -4.48 -12.04
C VAL A 156 0.69 -2.96 -11.98
N PHE A 157 1.11 -2.31 -13.06
CA PHE A 157 1.06 -0.88 -13.26
C PHE A 157 0.17 -0.60 -14.46
N CYS A 158 -0.91 0.14 -14.27
CA CYS A 158 -2.00 0.21 -15.24
C CYS A 158 -2.58 1.62 -15.38
N LYS A 159 -2.87 1.99 -16.61
CA LYS A 159 -3.80 3.03 -16.97
C LYS A 159 -5.02 2.34 -17.57
N TYR A 160 -6.15 2.38 -16.88
CA TYR A 160 -7.37 1.71 -17.33
C TYR A 160 -7.71 2.07 -18.78
N GLU A 161 -8.22 1.08 -19.53
CA GLU A 161 -8.62 1.21 -20.93
C GLU A 161 -7.50 1.65 -21.91
N ALA A 162 -6.26 1.73 -21.43
CA ALA A 162 -5.13 2.14 -22.26
C ALA A 162 -4.01 1.10 -22.26
N TRP A 163 -3.45 0.76 -21.12
CA TRP A 163 -2.35 -0.18 -21.02
C TRP A 163 -2.20 -0.76 -19.61
N ALA A 164 -1.64 -1.96 -19.55
CA ALA A 164 -1.21 -2.56 -18.29
C ALA A 164 0.12 -3.30 -18.46
N ILE A 165 1.01 -3.09 -17.52
CA ILE A 165 2.36 -3.66 -17.48
C ILE A 165 2.52 -4.44 -16.19
N LEU A 166 3.07 -5.64 -16.28
CA LEU A 166 3.40 -6.49 -15.16
C LEU A 166 4.90 -6.53 -14.94
N TYR A 167 5.33 -6.36 -13.70
CA TYR A 167 6.72 -6.50 -13.26
C TYR A 167 6.84 -7.70 -12.34
N ALA A 168 7.76 -8.60 -12.66
CA ALA A 168 8.05 -9.81 -11.89
C ALA A 168 9.53 -9.88 -11.52
N TRP A 169 9.83 -10.19 -10.27
CA TRP A 169 11.18 -10.52 -9.86
C TRP A 169 11.56 -11.93 -10.30
N THR A 170 12.68 -12.07 -11.00
CA THR A 170 13.15 -13.36 -11.56
C THR A 170 14.24 -14.03 -10.71
N GLY A 171 14.62 -13.43 -9.57
CA GLY A 171 15.78 -13.83 -8.76
C GLY A 171 17.10 -13.18 -9.20
N LYS A 172 17.13 -12.57 -10.40
CA LYS A 172 18.32 -11.89 -10.94
C LYS A 172 18.04 -10.45 -11.38
N GLY A 173 16.79 -10.16 -11.74
CA GLY A 173 16.37 -8.87 -12.22
C GLY A 173 14.86 -8.80 -12.36
N VAL A 174 14.35 -7.62 -12.68
CA VAL A 174 12.93 -7.37 -12.92
C VAL A 174 12.60 -7.65 -14.37
N SER A 175 11.65 -8.56 -14.63
CA SER A 175 11.08 -8.79 -15.94
C SER A 175 9.84 -7.92 -16.13
N LYS A 176 9.74 -7.25 -17.26
CA LYS A 176 8.61 -6.41 -17.68
C LYS A 176 7.88 -7.10 -18.83
N ILE A 177 6.56 -7.21 -18.73
CA ILE A 177 5.68 -7.69 -19.81
C ILE A 177 4.42 -6.83 -19.91
N TRP A 178 3.94 -6.62 -21.13
CA TRP A 178 2.66 -5.96 -21.37
C TRP A 178 1.54 -6.99 -21.25
N ILE A 179 0.54 -6.71 -20.46
CA ILE A 179 -0.62 -7.59 -20.25
C ILE A 179 -1.91 -7.00 -20.82
N MET A 180 -1.86 -5.74 -21.21
CA MET A 180 -2.89 -5.02 -21.97
C MET A 180 -2.21 -3.88 -22.75
N ASP A 181 -2.63 -3.65 -24.00
CA ASP A 181 -2.15 -2.60 -24.91
C ASP A 181 -3.32 -2.13 -25.79
#